data_c1609813b33cc3c794621b307cafd406
#
_entry.id   c1609813b33cc3c794621b307cafd406
#
_cell.length_a   1.000
_cell.length_b   1.000
_cell.length_c   1.000
_cell.angle_alpha   90.00
_cell.angle_beta   90.00
_cell.angle_gamma   90.00
#
_symmetry.space_group_name_H-M   'P 1'
#
loop_
_entity.id
_entity.type
_entity.pdbx_description
1 polymer ?
#
loop_
_entity_poly.entity_id
_entity_poly.type
_entity_poly.pdbx_seq_one_letter_code
_entity_poly.pdbx_strand_id
1 'polypeptide(L)'
;MSTAAPSMLKRLLVGRAFTSHELEHTLLPKVLALPVFASDALSSVAYATGEIFIQLTIVSLAFKSLVMPISIAIAALMGIVVISYRQTVRAYPSGGGAYIVSKDNLGAPAGLIAAAALLVDYMMTVIVSIVAGVFAIGSAFPAANEHKVVLSIFFVWLVTIANLRGARESGTLFAIPTYGFVVSILIMVVVGFVQCLGGCP
;
A
#
# COMPACT_ATOMS: atom_id res chain seq x y z
N MET A 1 34.20 -21.85 10.41
CA MET A 1 33.45 -21.06 9.43
C MET A 1 33.72 -19.60 9.72
N SER A 2 34.50 -18.94 8.87
CA SER A 2 34.92 -17.53 9.06
C SER A 2 33.72 -16.61 8.84
N THR A 3 33.21 -16.00 9.91
CA THR A 3 32.23 -14.92 9.83
C THR A 3 32.94 -13.62 9.45
N ALA A 4 33.16 -13.41 8.16
CA ALA A 4 33.63 -12.11 7.68
C ALA A 4 32.63 -11.02 8.14
N ALA A 5 33.14 -10.01 8.85
CA ALA A 5 32.34 -8.87 9.28
C ALA A 5 31.65 -8.23 8.05
N PRO A 6 30.35 -7.98 8.09
CA PRO A 6 29.66 -7.43 6.95
C PRO A 6 30.27 -6.07 6.58
N SER A 7 30.55 -5.86 5.29
CA SER A 7 31.13 -4.61 4.80
C SER A 7 30.29 -3.42 5.25
N MET A 8 30.92 -2.29 5.56
CA MET A 8 30.25 -1.07 6.04
C MET A 8 29.08 -0.65 5.12
N LEU A 9 29.24 -0.86 3.82
CA LEU A 9 28.24 -0.62 2.79
C LEU A 9 27.00 -1.53 2.97
N LYS A 10 27.21 -2.83 3.26
CA LYS A 10 26.12 -3.78 3.51
C LYS A 10 25.34 -3.41 4.76
N ARG A 11 26.01 -2.94 5.81
CA ARG A 11 25.36 -2.47 7.05
C ARG A 11 24.57 -1.17 6.85
N LEU A 12 25.06 -0.30 5.97
CA LEU A 12 24.39 0.96 5.63
C LEU A 12 23.14 0.72 4.76
N LEU A 13 23.18 -0.23 3.82
CA LEU A 13 22.09 -0.51 2.88
C LEU A 13 21.02 -1.46 3.46
N VAL A 14 21.44 -2.50 4.17
CA VAL A 14 20.54 -3.60 4.61
C VAL A 14 20.27 -3.56 6.12
N GLY A 15 20.93 -2.67 6.87
CA GLY A 15 20.79 -2.61 8.33
C GLY A 15 21.54 -3.74 9.06
N ARG A 16 21.21 -3.93 10.35
CA ARG A 16 21.78 -4.97 11.20
C ARG A 16 20.96 -6.26 11.05
N ALA A 17 21.62 -7.40 10.83
CA ALA A 17 20.96 -8.69 10.87
C ALA A 17 20.42 -8.97 12.29
N PHE A 18 19.13 -9.27 12.41
CA PHE A 18 18.54 -9.74 13.67
C PHE A 18 18.87 -11.21 13.89
N THR A 19 19.07 -11.60 15.15
CA THR A 19 19.14 -13.02 15.52
C THR A 19 17.74 -13.62 15.47
N SER A 20 17.62 -14.93 15.22
CA SER A 20 16.32 -15.61 15.13
C SER A 20 15.49 -15.44 16.42
N HIS A 21 16.13 -15.32 17.57
CA HIS A 21 15.49 -15.07 18.85
C HIS A 21 14.94 -13.64 19.01
N GLU A 22 15.58 -12.64 18.39
CA GLU A 22 15.10 -11.26 18.39
C GLU A 22 13.87 -11.08 17.48
N LEU A 23 13.75 -11.91 16.42
CA LEU A 23 12.61 -11.87 15.47
C LEU A 23 11.30 -12.33 16.12
N GLU A 24 11.32 -13.31 17.03
CA GLU A 24 10.13 -13.81 17.71
C GLU A 24 9.47 -12.79 18.66
N HIS A 25 10.22 -11.80 19.12
CA HIS A 25 9.77 -10.82 20.12
C HIS A 25 9.65 -9.38 19.61
N THR A 26 9.91 -9.12 18.32
CA THR A 26 9.76 -7.78 17.74
C THR A 26 8.31 -7.48 17.38
N LEU A 27 7.50 -7.17 18.38
CA LEU A 27 6.17 -6.58 18.16
C LEU A 27 6.34 -5.14 17.68
N LEU A 28 5.74 -4.81 16.53
CA LEU A 28 5.68 -3.45 16.04
C LEU A 28 4.72 -2.64 16.94
N PRO A 29 5.11 -1.44 17.40
CA PRO A 29 4.17 -0.55 18.08
C PRO A 29 3.00 -0.23 17.15
N LYS A 30 1.79 -0.07 17.71
CA LYS A 30 0.54 0.15 16.95
C LYS A 30 0.65 1.34 15.98
N VAL A 31 1.41 2.37 16.35
CA VAL A 31 1.65 3.56 15.52
C VAL A 31 2.42 3.21 14.23
N LEU A 32 3.35 2.26 14.28
CA LEU A 32 4.09 1.80 13.08
C LEU A 32 3.35 0.69 12.32
N ALA A 33 2.40 0.02 12.95
CA ALA A 33 1.64 -1.04 12.30
C ALA A 33 0.80 -0.50 11.12
N LEU A 34 0.19 0.67 11.25
CA LEU A 34 -0.58 1.30 10.18
C LEU A 34 0.28 1.58 8.93
N PRO A 35 1.41 2.30 9.00
CA PRO A 35 2.28 2.52 7.85
C PRO A 35 2.83 1.25 7.22
N VAL A 36 3.08 0.21 7.99
CA VAL A 36 3.65 -1.05 7.48
C VAL A 36 2.60 -1.92 6.79
N PHE A 37 1.42 -2.07 7.41
CA PHE A 37 0.43 -3.04 6.94
C PHE A 37 -0.73 -2.43 6.13
N ALA A 38 -0.97 -1.13 6.26
CA ALA A 38 -2.09 -0.47 5.57
C ALA A 38 -1.65 0.47 4.44
N SER A 39 -0.35 0.67 4.22
CA SER A 39 0.14 1.57 3.17
C SER A 39 -0.32 1.15 1.77
N ASP A 40 -0.41 -0.14 1.50
CA ASP A 40 -0.91 -0.69 0.25
C ASP A 40 -2.39 -0.30 0.03
N ALA A 41 -3.25 -0.62 0.98
CA ALA A 41 -4.68 -0.26 0.91
C ALA A 41 -4.89 1.26 0.84
N LEU A 42 -4.10 2.05 1.56
CA LEU A 42 -4.18 3.51 1.54
C LEU A 42 -3.73 4.11 0.21
N SER A 43 -2.68 3.58 -0.40
CA SER A 43 -2.23 4.03 -1.72
C SER A 43 -3.28 3.76 -2.80
N SER A 44 -3.92 2.60 -2.76
CA SER A 44 -5.01 2.25 -3.67
C SER A 44 -6.20 3.19 -3.53
N VAL A 45 -6.57 3.58 -2.30
CA VAL A 45 -7.62 4.59 -2.08
C VAL A 45 -7.21 5.95 -2.66
N ALA A 46 -5.92 6.30 -2.60
CA ALA A 46 -5.43 7.58 -3.09
C ALA A 46 -5.60 7.74 -4.61
N TYR A 47 -5.28 6.70 -5.39
CA TYR A 47 -5.31 6.82 -6.86
C TYR A 47 -6.52 6.18 -7.53
N ALA A 48 -7.16 5.15 -6.94
CA ALA A 48 -8.19 4.37 -7.62
C ALA A 48 -9.42 5.22 -8.00
N THR A 49 -9.86 6.12 -7.13
CA THR A 49 -10.99 7.01 -7.42
C THR A 49 -10.72 7.95 -8.59
N GLY A 50 -9.49 8.49 -8.67
CA GLY A 50 -9.04 9.34 -9.78
C GLY A 50 -8.97 8.56 -11.08
N GLU A 51 -8.38 7.36 -11.06
CA GLU A 51 -8.27 6.50 -12.24
C GLU A 51 -9.64 6.06 -12.76
N ILE A 52 -10.57 5.68 -11.90
CA ILE A 52 -11.95 5.35 -12.29
C ILE A 52 -12.61 6.55 -12.96
N PHE A 53 -12.48 7.74 -12.38
CA PHE A 53 -13.05 8.97 -12.95
C PHE A 53 -12.45 9.30 -14.32
N ILE A 54 -11.13 9.21 -14.48
CA ILE A 54 -10.41 9.45 -15.73
C ILE A 54 -10.89 8.47 -16.79
N GLN A 55 -10.87 7.17 -16.50
CA GLN A 55 -11.26 6.14 -17.47
C GLN A 55 -12.71 6.28 -17.93
N LEU A 56 -13.63 6.55 -17.02
CA LEU A 56 -15.03 6.77 -17.36
C LEU A 56 -15.24 8.03 -18.22
N THR A 57 -14.51 9.11 -17.94
CA THR A 57 -14.62 10.37 -18.69
C THR A 57 -13.97 10.30 -20.06
N ILE A 58 -12.91 9.51 -20.26
CA ILE A 58 -12.29 9.27 -21.57
C ILE A 58 -13.27 8.57 -22.51
N VAL A 59 -14.05 7.60 -22.00
CA VAL A 59 -15.03 6.88 -22.81
C VAL A 59 -16.22 7.78 -23.19
N SER A 60 -16.82 8.46 -22.22
CA SER A 60 -17.89 9.44 -22.45
C SER A 60 -18.18 10.23 -21.16
N LEU A 61 -18.48 11.53 -21.32
CA LEU A 61 -18.92 12.36 -20.21
C LEU A 61 -20.24 11.87 -19.58
N ALA A 62 -21.06 11.14 -20.33
CA ALA A 62 -22.29 10.53 -19.83
C ALA A 62 -22.02 9.47 -18.74
N PHE A 63 -20.87 8.82 -18.76
CA PHE A 63 -20.53 7.79 -17.78
C PHE A 63 -20.09 8.32 -16.40
N LYS A 64 -20.01 9.65 -16.23
CA LYS A 64 -19.77 10.25 -14.90
C LYS A 64 -20.80 9.81 -13.85
N SER A 65 -22.03 9.55 -14.26
CA SER A 65 -23.09 9.05 -13.38
C SER A 65 -22.79 7.66 -12.79
N LEU A 66 -21.91 6.87 -13.43
CA LEU A 66 -21.50 5.55 -12.95
C LEU A 66 -20.46 5.60 -11.84
N VAL A 67 -19.79 6.73 -11.62
CA VAL A 67 -18.78 6.87 -10.55
C VAL A 67 -19.39 6.56 -9.18
N MET A 68 -20.57 7.11 -8.89
CA MET A 68 -21.23 6.91 -7.59
C MET A 68 -21.62 5.44 -7.34
N PRO A 69 -22.35 4.74 -8.23
CA PRO A 69 -22.66 3.32 -8.01
C PRO A 69 -21.42 2.42 -7.96
N ILE A 70 -20.38 2.69 -8.76
CA ILE A 70 -19.12 1.94 -8.71
C ILE A 70 -18.44 2.15 -7.35
N SER A 71 -18.37 3.39 -6.86
CA SER A 71 -17.77 3.71 -5.56
C SER A 71 -18.52 3.03 -4.40
N ILE A 72 -19.84 2.99 -4.45
CA ILE A 72 -20.67 2.29 -3.46
C ILE A 72 -20.41 0.78 -3.51
N ALA A 73 -20.33 0.19 -4.71
CA ALA A 73 -20.03 -1.24 -4.87
C ALA A 73 -18.66 -1.60 -4.31
N ILE A 74 -17.64 -0.78 -4.57
CA ILE A 74 -16.29 -0.95 -4.00
C ILE A 74 -16.32 -0.82 -2.48
N ALA A 75 -17.00 0.18 -1.94
CA ALA A 75 -17.12 0.37 -0.50
C ALA A 75 -17.82 -0.82 0.19
N ALA A 76 -18.89 -1.35 -0.42
CA ALA A 76 -19.58 -2.54 0.06
C ALA A 76 -18.66 -3.78 0.04
N LEU A 77 -17.93 -3.98 -1.06
CA LEU A 77 -16.94 -5.06 -1.18
C LEU A 77 -15.85 -4.95 -0.09
N MET A 78 -15.31 -3.76 0.12
CA MET A 78 -14.32 -3.51 1.18
C MET A 78 -14.89 -3.81 2.56
N GLY A 79 -16.15 -3.46 2.83
CA GLY A 79 -16.85 -3.81 4.08
C GLY A 79 -16.90 -5.33 4.31
N ILE A 80 -17.26 -6.09 3.29
CA ILE A 80 -17.30 -7.56 3.33
C ILE A 80 -15.90 -8.13 3.61
N VAL A 81 -14.88 -7.63 2.91
CA VAL A 81 -13.49 -8.05 3.09
C VAL A 81 -13.03 -7.78 4.53
N VAL A 82 -13.28 -6.60 5.08
CA VAL A 82 -12.90 -6.25 6.46
C VAL A 82 -13.56 -7.19 7.49
N ILE A 83 -14.85 -7.50 7.31
CA ILE A 83 -15.56 -8.44 8.19
C ILE A 83 -14.95 -9.84 8.10
N SER A 84 -14.65 -10.31 6.87
CA SER A 84 -14.01 -11.61 6.63
C SER A 84 -12.62 -11.67 7.27
N TYR A 85 -11.80 -10.64 7.10
CA TYR A 85 -10.47 -10.59 7.71
C TYR A 85 -10.50 -10.58 9.24
N ARG A 86 -11.49 -9.95 9.87
CA ARG A 86 -11.67 -10.02 11.34
C ARG A 86 -11.88 -11.45 11.83
N GLN A 87 -12.55 -12.29 11.07
CA GLN A 87 -12.74 -13.71 11.39
C GLN A 87 -11.43 -14.49 11.17
N THR A 88 -10.77 -14.26 10.04
CA THR A 88 -9.51 -14.92 9.67
C THR A 88 -8.40 -14.64 10.71
N VAL A 89 -8.23 -13.40 11.14
CA VAL A 89 -7.21 -13.02 12.14
C VAL A 89 -7.46 -13.72 13.50
N ARG A 90 -8.71 -13.98 13.86
CA ARG A 90 -9.03 -14.72 15.08
C ARG A 90 -8.78 -16.22 14.93
N ALA A 91 -9.03 -16.78 13.75
CA ALA A 91 -8.85 -18.20 13.47
C ALA A 91 -7.35 -18.56 13.25
N TYR A 92 -6.55 -17.61 12.75
CA TYR A 92 -5.13 -17.81 12.44
C TYR A 92 -4.25 -16.77 13.15
N PRO A 93 -4.11 -16.85 14.47
CA PRO A 93 -3.34 -15.87 15.26
C PRO A 93 -1.84 -15.90 14.96
N SER A 94 -1.32 -16.99 14.42
CA SER A 94 0.08 -17.11 13.96
C SER A 94 0.39 -16.35 12.67
N GLY A 95 -0.63 -15.78 12.01
CA GLY A 95 -0.48 -15.10 10.72
C GLY A 95 -0.42 -16.05 9.53
N GLY A 96 0.10 -15.55 8.40
CA GLY A 96 0.27 -16.34 7.16
C GLY A 96 -0.70 -15.99 6.04
N GLY A 97 -1.69 -15.15 6.31
CA GLY A 97 -2.60 -14.59 5.30
C GLY A 97 -3.28 -15.62 4.41
N ALA A 98 -3.58 -15.21 3.17
CA ALA A 98 -4.32 -16.05 2.21
C ALA A 98 -3.61 -17.37 1.87
N TYR A 99 -2.27 -17.42 1.92
CA TYR A 99 -1.51 -18.65 1.68
C TYR A 99 -1.84 -19.73 2.71
N ILE A 100 -1.74 -19.41 4.00
CA ILE A 100 -1.98 -20.39 5.08
C ILE A 100 -3.44 -20.84 5.07
N VAL A 101 -4.37 -19.88 4.99
CA VAL A 101 -5.81 -20.16 4.94
C VAL A 101 -6.16 -21.10 3.78
N SER A 102 -5.64 -20.81 2.59
CA SER A 102 -5.88 -21.68 1.40
C SER A 102 -5.23 -23.04 1.54
N LYS A 103 -4.00 -23.10 2.05
CA LYS A 103 -3.28 -24.36 2.25
C LYS A 103 -4.00 -25.27 3.25
N ASP A 104 -4.44 -24.73 4.37
CA ASP A 104 -5.05 -25.51 5.46
C ASP A 104 -6.47 -25.98 5.12
N ASN A 105 -7.23 -25.20 4.35
CA ASN A 105 -8.60 -25.53 4.00
C ASN A 105 -8.75 -26.25 2.66
N LEU A 106 -7.90 -25.97 1.68
CA LEU A 106 -8.02 -26.46 0.30
C LEU A 106 -6.79 -27.28 -0.16
N GLY A 107 -5.77 -27.39 0.71
CA GLY A 107 -4.56 -28.15 0.43
C GLY A 107 -3.43 -27.35 -0.21
N ALA A 108 -2.26 -28.00 -0.34
CA ALA A 108 -1.02 -27.36 -0.77
C ALA A 108 -1.09 -26.70 -2.17
N PRO A 109 -1.72 -27.29 -3.20
CA PRO A 109 -1.82 -26.66 -4.51
C PRO A 109 -2.56 -25.32 -4.46
N ALA A 110 -3.67 -25.23 -3.72
CA ALA A 110 -4.43 -24.01 -3.55
C ALA A 110 -3.61 -22.91 -2.81
N GLY A 111 -2.85 -23.33 -1.79
CA GLY A 111 -1.91 -22.41 -1.11
C GLY A 111 -0.86 -21.84 -2.06
N LEU A 112 -0.26 -22.66 -2.93
CA LEU A 112 0.74 -22.21 -3.92
C LEU A 112 0.13 -21.23 -4.94
N ILE A 113 -1.10 -21.50 -5.41
CA ILE A 113 -1.80 -20.57 -6.30
C ILE A 113 -2.05 -19.22 -5.60
N ALA A 114 -2.51 -19.26 -4.35
CA ALA A 114 -2.71 -18.04 -3.55
C ALA A 114 -1.40 -17.27 -3.35
N ALA A 115 -0.29 -17.95 -3.07
CA ALA A 115 1.02 -17.32 -2.94
C ALA A 115 1.49 -16.67 -4.26
N ALA A 116 1.33 -17.36 -5.38
CA ALA A 116 1.67 -16.84 -6.70
C ALA A 116 0.83 -15.59 -7.05
N ALA A 117 -0.47 -15.64 -6.78
CA ALA A 117 -1.37 -14.50 -6.99
C ALA A 117 -0.97 -13.29 -6.15
N LEU A 118 -0.62 -13.50 -4.87
CA LEU A 118 -0.14 -12.43 -3.98
C LEU A 118 1.17 -11.82 -4.47
N LEU A 119 2.12 -12.62 -4.99
CA LEU A 119 3.36 -12.09 -5.56
C LEU A 119 3.11 -11.18 -6.76
N VAL A 120 2.20 -11.59 -7.66
CA VAL A 120 1.81 -10.77 -8.82
C VAL A 120 1.12 -9.49 -8.34
N ASP A 121 0.19 -9.59 -7.39
CA ASP A 121 -0.52 -8.45 -6.81
C ASP A 121 0.45 -7.41 -6.21
N TYR A 122 1.39 -7.85 -5.38
CA TYR A 122 2.39 -6.97 -4.79
C TYR A 122 3.28 -6.29 -5.84
N MET A 123 3.70 -7.01 -6.87
CA MET A 123 4.47 -6.40 -7.96
C MET A 123 3.65 -5.34 -8.71
N MET A 124 2.40 -5.65 -9.04
CA MET A 124 1.50 -4.73 -9.72
C MET A 124 1.20 -3.49 -8.87
N THR A 125 0.96 -3.67 -7.57
CA THR A 125 0.72 -2.56 -6.65
C THR A 125 1.90 -1.59 -6.59
N VAL A 126 3.14 -2.09 -6.51
CA VAL A 126 4.34 -1.24 -6.51
C VAL A 126 4.43 -0.46 -7.81
N ILE A 127 4.24 -1.11 -8.97
CA ILE A 127 4.31 -0.48 -10.27
C ILE A 127 3.28 0.64 -10.38
N VAL A 128 2.01 0.35 -10.10
CA VAL A 128 0.90 1.31 -10.22
C VAL A 128 1.08 2.48 -9.25
N SER A 129 1.48 2.21 -8.00
CA SER A 129 1.68 3.25 -6.99
C SER A 129 2.82 4.21 -7.36
N ILE A 130 3.93 3.70 -7.90
CA ILE A 130 5.04 4.55 -8.34
C ILE A 130 4.63 5.37 -9.55
N VAL A 131 3.96 4.77 -10.53
CA VAL A 131 3.47 5.49 -11.72
C VAL A 131 2.50 6.59 -11.33
N ALA A 132 1.52 6.31 -10.48
CA ALA A 132 0.57 7.30 -9.98
C ALA A 132 1.27 8.44 -9.22
N GLY A 133 2.26 8.11 -8.38
CA GLY A 133 3.06 9.11 -7.67
C GLY A 133 3.87 10.01 -8.59
N VAL A 134 4.50 9.44 -9.63
CA VAL A 134 5.26 10.22 -10.64
C VAL A 134 4.33 11.10 -11.47
N PHE A 135 3.13 10.64 -11.83
CA PHE A 135 2.14 11.48 -12.49
C PHE A 135 1.65 12.63 -11.59
N ALA A 136 1.43 12.38 -10.30
CA ALA A 136 1.07 13.42 -9.34
C ALA A 136 2.17 14.48 -9.21
N ILE A 137 3.45 14.07 -9.17
CA ILE A 137 4.59 15.00 -9.19
C ILE A 137 4.63 15.80 -10.50
N GLY A 138 4.42 15.15 -11.65
CA GLY A 138 4.39 15.79 -12.95
C GLY A 138 3.26 16.80 -13.12
N SER A 139 2.13 16.61 -12.43
CA SER A 139 1.04 17.59 -12.42
C SER A 139 1.36 18.81 -11.57
N ALA A 140 2.09 18.64 -10.47
CA ALA A 140 2.55 19.75 -9.62
C ALA A 140 3.76 20.49 -10.19
N PHE A 141 4.68 19.75 -10.84
CA PHE A 141 5.92 20.25 -11.42
C PHE A 141 6.05 19.81 -12.88
N PRO A 142 5.58 20.62 -13.84
CA PRO A 142 5.57 20.23 -15.27
C PRO A 142 6.93 19.79 -15.83
N ALA A 143 8.03 20.37 -15.35
CA ALA A 143 9.38 19.98 -15.74
C ALA A 143 9.72 18.50 -15.39
N ALA A 144 9.09 17.93 -14.39
CA ALA A 144 9.28 16.53 -14.02
C ALA A 144 8.73 15.55 -15.08
N ASN A 145 7.83 16.01 -15.96
CA ASN A 145 7.24 15.19 -17.00
C ASN A 145 8.27 14.71 -18.04
N GLU A 146 9.34 15.47 -18.26
CA GLU A 146 10.42 15.10 -19.18
C GLU A 146 11.25 13.92 -18.65
N HIS A 147 11.24 13.70 -17.33
CA HIS A 147 12.08 12.72 -16.64
C HIS A 147 11.30 11.62 -15.92
N LYS A 148 10.07 11.32 -16.35
CA LYS A 148 9.18 10.34 -15.68
C LYS A 148 9.84 8.99 -15.45
N VAL A 149 10.56 8.46 -16.42
CA VAL A 149 11.23 7.16 -16.34
C VAL A 149 12.34 7.18 -15.28
N VAL A 150 13.15 8.24 -15.28
CA VAL A 150 14.24 8.40 -14.32
C VAL A 150 13.68 8.52 -12.90
N LEU A 151 12.62 9.31 -12.73
CA LEU A 151 11.92 9.46 -11.45
C LEU A 151 11.34 8.12 -10.98
N SER A 152 10.71 7.36 -11.87
CA SER A 152 10.17 6.05 -11.54
C SER A 152 11.25 5.08 -11.05
N ILE A 153 12.38 5.01 -11.78
CA ILE A 153 13.53 4.18 -11.37
C ILE A 153 14.08 4.64 -10.02
N PHE A 154 14.22 5.94 -9.82
CA PHE A 154 14.67 6.52 -8.55
C PHE A 154 13.76 6.11 -7.38
N PHE A 155 12.42 6.20 -7.53
CA PHE A 155 11.48 5.82 -6.48
C PHE A 155 11.46 4.31 -6.24
N VAL A 156 11.59 3.46 -7.27
CA VAL A 156 11.76 2.01 -7.09
C VAL A 156 12.99 1.72 -6.23
N TRP A 157 14.12 2.34 -6.54
CA TRP A 157 15.35 2.19 -5.77
C TRP A 157 15.18 2.67 -4.32
N LEU A 158 14.59 3.84 -4.12
CA LEU A 158 14.34 4.43 -2.82
C LEU A 158 13.50 3.49 -1.93
N VAL A 159 12.36 3.02 -2.45
CA VAL A 159 11.44 2.12 -1.73
C VAL A 159 12.11 0.78 -1.45
N THR A 160 12.87 0.23 -2.42
CA THR A 160 13.58 -1.03 -2.25
C THR A 160 14.62 -0.92 -1.14
N ILE A 161 15.46 0.12 -1.14
CA ILE A 161 16.48 0.34 -0.10
C ILE A 161 15.81 0.53 1.27
N ALA A 162 14.72 1.30 1.33
CA ALA A 162 13.98 1.50 2.58
C ALA A 162 13.43 0.18 3.14
N ASN A 163 12.85 -0.66 2.29
CA ASN A 163 12.29 -1.96 2.71
C ASN A 163 13.36 -2.98 3.11
N LEU A 164 14.54 -2.96 2.48
CA LEU A 164 15.65 -3.85 2.85
C LEU A 164 16.20 -3.60 4.26
N ARG A 165 15.94 -2.43 4.86
CA ARG A 165 16.34 -2.11 6.25
C ARG A 165 15.48 -2.78 7.31
N GLY A 166 14.42 -3.46 6.94
CA GLY A 166 13.53 -4.17 7.83
C GLY A 166 12.28 -3.37 8.20
N ALA A 167 11.24 -4.10 8.63
CA ALA A 167 9.88 -3.57 8.82
C ALA A 167 9.78 -2.40 9.82
N ARG A 168 10.61 -2.38 10.86
CA ARG A 168 10.59 -1.32 11.87
C ARG A 168 11.17 -0.01 11.35
N GLU A 169 12.31 -0.06 10.66
CA GLU A 169 12.96 1.13 10.11
C GLU A 169 12.18 1.69 8.92
N SER A 170 11.73 0.82 8.01
CA SER A 170 10.88 1.22 6.88
C SER A 170 9.54 1.78 7.36
N GLY A 171 8.91 1.16 8.37
CA GLY A 171 7.67 1.66 8.96
C GLY A 171 7.81 3.07 9.54
N THR A 172 8.94 3.38 10.16
CA THR A 172 9.20 4.73 10.68
C THR A 172 9.35 5.75 9.55
N LEU A 173 10.04 5.38 8.46
CA LEU A 173 10.21 6.23 7.29
C LEU A 173 8.87 6.49 6.58
N PHE A 174 8.06 5.46 6.41
CA PHE A 174 6.75 5.57 5.75
C PHE A 174 5.66 6.12 6.66
N ALA A 175 5.88 6.24 7.97
CA ALA A 175 4.90 6.82 8.90
C ALA A 175 4.56 8.28 8.54
N ILE A 176 5.57 9.09 8.20
CA ILE A 176 5.35 10.50 7.87
C ILE A 176 4.41 10.68 6.66
N PRO A 177 4.71 10.10 5.47
CA PRO A 177 3.81 10.24 4.33
C PRO A 177 2.44 9.58 4.56
N THR A 178 2.38 8.43 5.26
CA THR A 178 1.12 7.74 5.54
C THR A 178 0.20 8.57 6.43
N TYR A 179 0.69 9.08 7.55
CA TYR A 179 -0.13 9.92 8.42
C TYR A 179 -0.44 11.28 7.79
N GLY A 180 0.50 11.86 7.04
CA GLY A 180 0.26 13.06 6.25
C GLY A 180 -0.90 12.87 5.26
N PHE A 181 -0.92 11.75 4.54
CA PHE A 181 -2.02 11.38 3.65
C PHE A 181 -3.34 11.23 4.39
N VAL A 182 -3.39 10.45 5.48
CA VAL A 182 -4.61 10.25 6.27
C VAL A 182 -5.19 11.58 6.77
N VAL A 183 -4.35 12.44 7.33
CA VAL A 183 -4.76 13.77 7.80
C VAL A 183 -5.28 14.63 6.65
N SER A 184 -4.60 14.63 5.50
CA SER A 184 -5.03 15.41 4.32
C SER A 184 -6.39 14.95 3.80
N ILE A 185 -6.64 13.64 3.72
CA ILE A 185 -7.95 13.09 3.33
C ILE A 185 -9.04 13.47 4.35
N LEU A 186 -8.76 13.37 5.65
CA LEU A 186 -9.71 13.75 6.68
C LEU A 186 -10.07 15.24 6.58
N ILE A 187 -9.08 16.11 6.39
CA ILE A 187 -9.31 17.55 6.20
C ILE A 187 -10.16 17.79 4.96
N MET A 188 -9.83 17.13 3.84
CA MET A 188 -10.58 17.25 2.58
C MET A 188 -12.05 16.84 2.76
N VAL A 189 -12.30 15.73 3.44
CA VAL A 189 -13.66 15.22 3.71
C VAL A 189 -14.43 16.19 4.60
N VAL A 190 -13.81 16.67 5.69
CA VAL A 190 -14.45 17.64 6.62
C VAL A 190 -14.77 18.93 5.90
N VAL A 191 -13.82 19.50 5.15
CA VAL A 191 -14.05 20.74 4.39
C VAL A 191 -15.15 20.56 3.35
N GLY A 192 -15.13 19.45 2.59
CA GLY A 192 -16.17 19.14 1.61
C GLY A 192 -17.55 19.00 2.26
N PHE A 193 -17.63 18.34 3.41
CA PHE A 193 -18.87 18.19 4.15
C PHE A 193 -19.42 19.54 4.67
N VAL A 194 -18.53 20.38 5.24
CA VAL A 194 -18.92 21.72 5.72
C VAL A 194 -19.40 22.61 4.57
N GLN A 195 -18.72 22.56 3.41
CA GLN A 195 -19.13 23.30 2.23
C GLN A 195 -20.50 22.82 1.70
N CYS A 196 -20.74 21.52 1.74
CA CYS A 196 -22.02 20.95 1.29
C CYS A 196 -23.19 21.33 2.23
N LEU A 197 -22.93 21.49 3.54
CA LEU A 197 -23.94 22.00 4.50
C LEU A 197 -24.29 23.48 4.26
N GLY A 198 -23.36 24.26 3.69
CA GLY A 198 -23.58 25.67 3.32
C GLY A 198 -24.24 25.90 1.96
N GLY A 199 -24.56 24.83 1.24
CA GLY A 199 -25.09 24.82 -0.13
C GLY A 199 -24.10 24.13 -1.05
N CYS A 200 -24.42 22.91 -1.50
CA CYS A 200 -23.60 22.19 -2.50
C CYS A 200 -23.50 23.01 -3.78
N PRO A 201 -22.30 23.21 -4.35
CA PRO A 201 -22.09 23.90 -5.63
C PRO A 201 -22.65 23.10 -6.80
#